data_71de094d25476c23c232ccdbac6373ca
#
_entry.id   71de094d25476c23c232ccdbac6373ca
#
_cell.length_a   1.000
_cell.length_b   1.000
_cell.length_c   1.000
_cell.angle_alpha   90.00
_cell.angle_beta   90.00
_cell.angle_gamma   90.00
#
_symmetry.space_group_name_H-M   'P 1'
#
loop_
_entity.id
_entity.type
_entity.pdbx_description
1 polymer ?
#
loop_
_entity_poly.entity_id
_entity_poly.type
_entity_poly.pdbx_seq_one_letter_code
_entity_poly.pdbx_strand_id
1 'polypeptide(L)'
;MKELTMKDLIFYHIFPLGAFVDDETEHGILEVKEWIPHIKGMGANAIYFSPVFESSSHGYDTKDYKVIDHRLGTNEDFKEVCQALHEQGIKVVLDGVFNHVGREFWAFQDVLEKKQESEYKDWFYINFDGNSNYGDGFWYEGWEGHFELVKLNLDHEAVRNHLLESVALWMDEFEIDGIRLDVAYMLNRTFMKCLVDFARDKNPEMVFIGEMLHGDYSTLVNHHMLDSATNYECYKGLYSSFNTHNMHEIGYSLNRQFGPDPWALYQGLPLYSFVDNHDVMRIATQLSEEKHLPLIYALMFAMPGVPSVYYGSEWGIEGFKEPDSDDALRPRVKAEDLEEGELYDYISELAKVRNAHEALKSGGYREIRTEQDIIAFERETGEERLILALNAGPDDYMLHFDAKAGKGTDLLTGEDVDFGGGLLIPSYQAMIIKPEC
;
A
#
# COMPACT_ATOMS: atom_id res chain seq x y z
N MET A 1 -15.44 -1.58 -21.19
CA MET A 1 -14.86 -2.27 -20.00
C MET A 1 -15.55 -1.67 -18.79
N LYS A 2 -15.77 -2.42 -17.71
CA LYS A 2 -16.24 -1.88 -16.44
C LYS A 2 -15.11 -0.99 -15.88
N GLU A 3 -15.42 0.25 -15.49
CA GLU A 3 -14.45 1.10 -14.79
C GLU A 3 -13.97 0.42 -13.50
N LEU A 4 -12.65 0.36 -13.31
CA LEU A 4 -12.04 -0.19 -12.08
C LEU A 4 -12.11 0.86 -10.97
N THR A 5 -12.77 0.51 -9.89
CA THR A 5 -12.79 1.33 -8.67
C THR A 5 -11.71 0.86 -7.70
N MET A 6 -11.41 1.62 -6.64
CA MET A 6 -10.40 1.27 -5.63
C MET A 6 -10.51 -0.19 -5.15
N LYS A 7 -11.72 -0.70 -4.89
CA LYS A 7 -11.96 -2.08 -4.43
C LYS A 7 -11.62 -3.17 -5.45
N ASP A 8 -11.55 -2.81 -6.74
CA ASP A 8 -11.20 -3.74 -7.83
C ASP A 8 -9.68 -3.87 -8.01
N LEU A 9 -8.87 -3.05 -7.31
CA LEU A 9 -7.43 -3.03 -7.46
C LEU A 9 -6.75 -4.11 -6.61
N ILE A 10 -5.65 -4.59 -7.15
CA ILE A 10 -4.60 -5.37 -6.48
C ILE A 10 -3.30 -4.66 -6.80
N PHE A 11 -2.63 -4.16 -5.77
CA PHE A 11 -1.41 -3.38 -5.94
C PHE A 11 -0.16 -4.25 -5.96
N TYR A 12 0.78 -3.85 -6.81
CA TYR A 12 2.19 -4.21 -6.68
C TYR A 12 2.96 -2.95 -6.27
N HIS A 13 3.60 -2.98 -5.13
CA HIS A 13 4.30 -1.83 -4.57
C HIS A 13 5.81 -1.95 -4.80
N ILE A 14 6.42 -0.97 -5.44
CA ILE A 14 7.86 -0.91 -5.68
C ILE A 14 8.46 0.33 -5.02
N PHE A 15 9.65 0.18 -4.45
CA PHE A 15 10.52 1.28 -4.02
C PHE A 15 11.63 1.47 -5.07
N PRO A 16 11.47 2.41 -6.03
CA PRO A 16 12.31 2.43 -7.22
C PRO A 16 13.79 2.71 -6.96
N LEU A 17 14.10 3.63 -6.01
CA LEU A 17 15.47 3.94 -5.64
C LEU A 17 16.23 2.75 -5.05
N GLY A 18 15.54 1.81 -4.41
CA GLY A 18 16.13 0.55 -3.96
C GLY A 18 16.18 -0.47 -5.09
N ALA A 19 15.04 -0.66 -5.78
CA ALA A 19 14.88 -1.73 -6.76
C ALA A 19 15.75 -1.57 -8.02
N PHE A 20 15.98 -0.33 -8.48
CA PHE A 20 16.50 -0.05 -9.82
C PHE A 20 17.77 0.81 -9.85
N VAL A 21 18.31 1.21 -8.69
CA VAL A 21 19.54 2.02 -8.64
C VAL A 21 20.73 1.14 -8.24
N ASP A 22 21.80 1.19 -9.04
CA ASP A 22 23.12 0.67 -8.73
C ASP A 22 24.20 1.50 -9.44
N ASP A 23 25.47 1.19 -9.19
CA ASP A 23 26.61 1.94 -9.79
C ASP A 23 26.80 1.68 -11.29
N GLU A 24 26.10 0.73 -11.86
CA GLU A 24 26.28 0.25 -13.23
C GLU A 24 25.12 0.65 -14.16
N THR A 25 23.97 1.01 -13.60
CA THR A 25 22.72 1.20 -14.36
C THR A 25 22.41 2.68 -14.51
N GLU A 26 22.52 3.20 -15.72
CA GLU A 26 21.89 4.46 -16.12
C GLU A 26 20.46 4.15 -16.58
N HIS A 27 19.48 5.02 -16.27
CA HIS A 27 18.06 4.83 -16.64
C HIS A 27 17.42 3.56 -16.06
N GLY A 28 17.73 3.22 -14.81
CA GLY A 28 17.25 1.99 -14.15
C GLY A 28 15.73 1.86 -14.09
N ILE A 29 14.97 2.96 -14.14
CA ILE A 29 13.51 2.93 -14.14
C ILE A 29 12.93 2.17 -15.36
N LEU A 30 13.67 2.11 -16.47
CA LEU A 30 13.23 1.35 -17.67
C LEU A 30 13.16 -0.16 -17.42
N GLU A 31 13.87 -0.69 -16.41
CA GLU A 31 13.79 -2.10 -16.03
C GLU A 31 12.37 -2.51 -15.59
N VAL A 32 11.55 -1.59 -15.11
CA VAL A 32 10.13 -1.85 -14.80
C VAL A 32 9.41 -2.54 -15.96
N LYS A 33 9.78 -2.23 -17.20
CA LYS A 33 9.18 -2.84 -18.40
C LYS A 33 9.40 -4.35 -18.46
N GLU A 34 10.53 -4.82 -17.94
CA GLU A 34 10.84 -6.25 -17.85
C GLU A 34 10.05 -6.93 -16.71
N TRP A 35 9.62 -6.16 -15.71
CA TRP A 35 8.80 -6.65 -14.61
C TRP A 35 7.30 -6.73 -14.94
N ILE A 36 6.83 -6.05 -15.98
CA ILE A 36 5.41 -6.01 -16.35
C ILE A 36 4.79 -7.41 -16.52
N PRO A 37 5.43 -8.38 -17.20
CA PRO A 37 4.89 -9.74 -17.30
C PRO A 37 4.73 -10.42 -15.95
N HIS A 38 5.68 -10.25 -15.03
CA HIS A 38 5.66 -10.77 -13.69
C HIS A 38 4.50 -10.16 -12.87
N ILE A 39 4.41 -8.82 -12.84
CA ILE A 39 3.35 -8.08 -12.13
C ILE A 39 1.96 -8.50 -12.61
N LYS A 40 1.80 -8.59 -13.94
CA LYS A 40 0.54 -8.99 -14.55
C LYS A 40 0.22 -10.47 -14.33
N GLY A 41 1.23 -11.34 -14.41
CA GLY A 41 1.12 -12.79 -14.14
C GLY A 41 0.64 -13.05 -12.71
N MET A 42 1.12 -12.29 -11.74
CA MET A 42 0.66 -12.34 -10.36
C MET A 42 -0.81 -11.87 -10.21
N GLY A 43 -1.38 -11.19 -11.19
CA GLY A 43 -2.77 -10.71 -11.17
C GLY A 43 -2.95 -9.30 -10.61
N ALA A 44 -1.87 -8.56 -10.36
CA ALA A 44 -1.92 -7.15 -10.02
C ALA A 44 -2.38 -6.30 -11.21
N ASN A 45 -3.19 -5.28 -10.94
CA ASN A 45 -3.74 -4.36 -11.94
C ASN A 45 -3.48 -2.89 -11.60
N ALA A 46 -2.70 -2.64 -10.57
CA ALA A 46 -2.17 -1.33 -10.21
C ALA A 46 -0.74 -1.47 -9.68
N ILE A 47 0.10 -0.52 -10.04
CA ILE A 47 1.43 -0.36 -9.44
C ILE A 47 1.44 0.89 -8.56
N TYR A 48 2.03 0.77 -7.37
CA TYR A 48 2.34 1.91 -6.52
C TYR A 48 3.85 2.08 -6.49
N PHE A 49 4.31 3.21 -6.99
CA PHE A 49 5.70 3.63 -6.88
C PHE A 49 5.90 4.50 -5.65
N SER A 50 6.76 4.08 -4.72
CA SER A 50 7.38 4.98 -3.75
C SER A 50 8.12 6.11 -4.47
N PRO A 51 8.60 7.17 -3.81
CA PRO A 51 9.04 8.39 -4.48
C PRO A 51 9.96 8.16 -5.68
N VAL A 52 9.63 8.81 -6.80
CA VAL A 52 10.38 8.76 -8.07
C VAL A 52 11.02 10.10 -8.45
N PHE A 53 10.68 11.17 -7.72
CA PHE A 53 11.12 12.51 -8.08
C PHE A 53 12.49 12.85 -7.48
N GLU A 54 13.17 13.83 -8.09
CA GLU A 54 14.51 14.25 -7.71
C GLU A 54 14.61 14.52 -6.21
N SER A 55 15.54 13.87 -5.55
CA SER A 55 15.70 13.85 -4.10
C SER A 55 17.17 13.88 -3.69
N SER A 56 17.45 14.21 -2.42
CA SER A 56 18.84 14.24 -1.94
C SER A 56 19.37 12.83 -1.64
N SER A 57 18.51 11.94 -1.12
CA SER A 57 18.94 10.58 -0.73
C SER A 57 17.87 9.51 -0.93
N HIS A 58 16.82 9.50 -0.12
CA HIS A 58 15.89 8.38 0.00
C HIS A 58 14.53 8.58 -0.68
N GLY A 59 14.36 9.67 -1.44
CA GLY A 59 13.11 9.96 -2.15
C GLY A 59 12.13 10.83 -1.36
N TYR A 60 12.05 10.68 -0.04
CA TYR A 60 11.18 11.50 0.81
C TYR A 60 11.77 12.89 1.11
N ASP A 61 13.02 13.13 0.76
CA ASP A 61 13.73 14.42 0.84
C ASP A 61 13.76 15.12 -0.52
N THR A 62 12.58 15.37 -1.08
CA THR A 62 12.35 15.92 -2.43
C THR A 62 13.10 17.22 -2.67
N LYS A 63 13.77 17.33 -3.82
CA LYS A 63 14.43 18.53 -4.33
C LYS A 63 13.63 19.22 -5.42
N ASP A 64 12.98 18.43 -6.27
CA ASP A 64 12.14 18.92 -7.37
C ASP A 64 11.02 17.91 -7.67
N TYR A 65 9.77 18.38 -7.65
CA TYR A 65 8.59 17.57 -7.95
C TYR A 65 8.32 17.35 -9.44
N LYS A 66 9.05 18.05 -10.31
CA LYS A 66 8.80 18.07 -11.77
C LYS A 66 9.83 17.26 -12.56
N VAL A 67 10.86 16.76 -11.90
CA VAL A 67 11.95 16.00 -12.50
C VAL A 67 12.08 14.64 -11.85
N ILE A 68 12.15 13.59 -12.65
CA ILE A 68 12.45 12.23 -12.16
C ILE A 68 13.88 12.21 -11.59
N ASP A 69 14.07 11.50 -10.52
CA ASP A 69 15.37 11.37 -9.85
C ASP A 69 16.44 10.89 -10.85
N HIS A 70 17.52 11.65 -10.96
CA HIS A 70 18.58 11.39 -11.93
C HIS A 70 19.21 10.00 -11.80
N ARG A 71 19.13 9.38 -10.62
CA ARG A 71 19.58 8.00 -10.38
C ARG A 71 18.67 6.97 -11.05
N LEU A 72 17.40 7.30 -11.25
CA LEU A 72 16.41 6.44 -11.92
C LEU A 72 16.40 6.64 -13.44
N GLY A 73 16.69 7.86 -13.91
CA GLY A 73 16.66 8.21 -15.33
C GLY A 73 16.07 9.59 -15.59
N THR A 74 15.27 9.70 -16.63
CA THR A 74 14.67 10.96 -17.11
C THR A 74 13.14 10.92 -17.07
N ASN A 75 12.49 12.07 -17.22
CA ASN A 75 11.04 12.17 -17.40
C ASN A 75 10.55 11.34 -18.60
N GLU A 76 11.32 11.33 -19.70
CA GLU A 76 10.98 10.57 -20.89
C GLU A 76 11.01 9.05 -20.62
N ASP A 77 12.01 8.58 -19.88
CA ASP A 77 12.09 7.17 -19.49
C ASP A 77 10.88 6.77 -18.63
N PHE A 78 10.53 7.60 -17.65
CA PHE A 78 9.39 7.30 -16.77
C PHE A 78 8.05 7.35 -17.54
N LYS A 79 7.90 8.28 -18.48
CA LYS A 79 6.77 8.33 -19.39
C LYS A 79 6.64 7.05 -20.21
N GLU A 80 7.75 6.53 -20.74
CA GLU A 80 7.77 5.27 -21.47
C GLU A 80 7.33 4.09 -20.59
N VAL A 81 7.76 4.05 -19.33
CA VAL A 81 7.34 3.06 -18.34
C VAL A 81 5.84 3.14 -18.09
N CYS A 82 5.29 4.32 -17.84
CA CYS A 82 3.86 4.50 -17.60
C CYS A 82 3.02 4.05 -18.80
N GLN A 83 3.44 4.39 -20.02
CA GLN A 83 2.77 3.94 -21.24
C GLN A 83 2.77 2.42 -21.35
N ALA A 84 3.91 1.77 -21.09
CA ALA A 84 4.02 0.31 -21.14
C ALA A 84 3.12 -0.39 -20.10
N LEU A 85 2.99 0.18 -18.89
CA LEU A 85 2.07 -0.29 -17.85
C LEU A 85 0.61 -0.16 -18.30
N HIS A 86 0.22 1.01 -18.82
CA HIS A 86 -1.15 1.25 -19.32
C HIS A 86 -1.52 0.34 -20.48
N GLU A 87 -0.61 0.06 -21.40
CA GLU A 87 -0.82 -0.91 -22.51
C GLU A 87 -1.18 -2.31 -21.98
N GLN A 88 -0.74 -2.66 -20.78
CA GLN A 88 -1.08 -3.91 -20.12
C GLN A 88 -2.27 -3.80 -19.15
N GLY A 89 -2.91 -2.62 -19.06
CA GLY A 89 -4.06 -2.36 -18.20
C GLY A 89 -3.70 -2.24 -16.72
N ILE A 90 -2.45 -1.88 -16.42
CA ILE A 90 -1.96 -1.64 -15.06
C ILE A 90 -2.02 -0.15 -14.78
N LYS A 91 -2.74 0.24 -13.74
CA LYS A 91 -2.84 1.62 -13.26
C LYS A 91 -1.57 2.07 -12.55
N VAL A 92 -1.22 3.35 -12.66
CA VAL A 92 -0.02 3.94 -12.06
C VAL A 92 -0.39 4.89 -10.93
N VAL A 93 0.10 4.58 -9.73
CA VAL A 93 -0.07 5.40 -8.53
C VAL A 93 1.30 5.86 -8.04
N LEU A 94 1.46 7.18 -7.84
CA LEU A 94 2.72 7.78 -7.36
C LEU A 94 2.63 8.21 -5.90
N ASP A 95 3.79 8.31 -5.27
CA ASP A 95 3.92 8.89 -3.93
C ASP A 95 3.93 10.41 -3.98
N GLY A 96 3.03 11.04 -3.24
CA GLY A 96 2.92 12.48 -3.07
C GLY A 96 3.46 12.92 -1.72
N VAL A 97 4.73 13.29 -1.67
CA VAL A 97 5.41 13.78 -0.46
C VAL A 97 5.20 15.28 -0.33
N PHE A 98 4.04 15.70 0.19
CA PHE A 98 3.62 17.11 0.20
C PHE A 98 3.71 17.79 1.57
N ASN A 99 3.99 17.04 2.64
CA ASN A 99 4.12 17.62 3.97
C ASN A 99 5.46 18.36 4.16
N HIS A 100 6.52 17.87 3.52
CA HIS A 100 7.89 18.34 3.69
C HIS A 100 8.69 18.16 2.40
N VAL A 101 9.86 18.77 2.37
CA VAL A 101 10.86 18.68 1.29
C VAL A 101 12.24 18.46 1.88
N GLY A 102 13.20 18.04 1.07
CA GLY A 102 14.61 17.99 1.45
C GLY A 102 15.20 19.40 1.61
N ARG A 103 16.31 19.49 2.33
CA ARG A 103 17.03 20.78 2.50
C ARG A 103 17.57 21.33 1.17
N GLU A 104 17.79 20.46 0.17
CA GLU A 104 18.23 20.87 -1.18
C GLU A 104 17.09 21.32 -2.10
N PHE A 105 15.86 21.35 -1.60
CA PHE A 105 14.73 21.92 -2.34
C PHE A 105 15.05 23.39 -2.72
N TRP A 106 14.89 23.72 -3.97
CA TRP A 106 15.38 24.98 -4.54
C TRP A 106 14.87 26.24 -3.82
N ALA A 107 13.61 26.25 -3.35
CA ALA A 107 13.06 27.39 -2.60
C ALA A 107 13.68 27.48 -1.20
N PHE A 108 14.02 26.35 -0.56
CA PHE A 108 14.69 26.35 0.73
C PHE A 108 16.16 26.74 0.60
N GLN A 109 16.82 26.37 -0.49
CA GLN A 109 18.18 26.84 -0.81
C GLN A 109 18.23 28.36 -0.95
N ASP A 110 17.24 28.99 -1.59
CA ASP A 110 17.14 30.45 -1.65
C ASP A 110 16.99 31.07 -0.24
N VAL A 111 16.21 30.43 0.65
CA VAL A 111 16.11 30.87 2.06
C VAL A 111 17.44 30.72 2.81
N LEU A 112 18.16 29.62 2.59
CA LEU A 112 19.48 29.42 3.19
C LEU A 112 20.48 30.50 2.77
N GLU A 113 20.42 30.95 1.53
CA GLU A 113 21.29 32.01 0.98
C GLU A 113 20.86 33.41 1.44
N LYS A 114 19.59 33.78 1.21
CA LYS A 114 19.09 35.15 1.37
C LYS A 114 18.46 35.46 2.73
N LYS A 115 18.19 34.43 3.54
CA LYS A 115 17.57 34.57 4.87
C LYS A 115 16.25 35.35 4.80
N GLN A 116 16.14 36.45 5.56
CA GLN A 116 14.95 37.30 5.62
C GLN A 116 14.61 37.97 4.28
N GLU A 117 15.56 38.10 3.36
CA GLU A 117 15.38 38.69 2.05
C GLU A 117 14.81 37.70 1.01
N SER A 118 14.75 36.43 1.33
CA SER A 118 14.16 35.43 0.44
C SER A 118 12.67 35.66 0.24
N GLU A 119 12.22 35.59 -1.01
CA GLU A 119 10.79 35.62 -1.36
C GLU A 119 10.08 34.31 -0.97
N TYR A 120 10.82 33.23 -0.72
CA TYR A 120 10.30 31.89 -0.36
C TYR A 120 10.26 31.63 1.17
N LYS A 121 10.68 32.58 1.99
CA LYS A 121 10.73 32.36 3.46
C LYS A 121 9.39 31.94 4.06
N ASP A 122 8.29 32.45 3.53
CA ASP A 122 6.93 32.16 4.01
C ASP A 122 6.37 30.82 3.46
N TRP A 123 7.13 30.13 2.60
CA TRP A 123 6.83 28.76 2.14
C TRP A 123 7.09 27.73 3.23
N PHE A 124 7.80 28.11 4.28
CA PHE A 124 8.21 27.28 5.40
C PHE A 124 7.85 27.97 6.72
N TYR A 125 7.85 27.22 7.80
CA TYR A 125 7.65 27.77 9.14
C TYR A 125 9.02 28.14 9.73
N ILE A 126 9.43 29.40 9.63
CA ILE A 126 10.78 29.88 9.97
C ILE A 126 10.73 30.85 11.16
N ASN A 127 11.72 30.74 12.05
CA ASN A 127 12.00 31.71 13.11
C ASN A 127 13.43 32.20 13.01
N PHE A 128 13.61 33.46 12.60
CA PHE A 128 14.92 34.08 12.41
C PHE A 128 15.63 34.46 13.71
N ASP A 129 14.95 34.39 14.85
CA ASP A 129 15.57 34.59 16.17
C ASP A 129 16.12 33.27 16.77
N GLY A 130 15.90 32.14 16.10
CA GLY A 130 16.35 30.81 16.50
C GLY A 130 17.55 30.31 15.67
N ASN A 131 17.85 29.01 15.84
CA ASN A 131 18.84 28.33 15.01
C ASN A 131 18.43 26.87 14.82
N SER A 132 18.82 26.26 13.70
CA SER A 132 18.66 24.84 13.44
C SER A 132 19.85 24.05 13.98
N ASN A 133 19.76 22.73 13.98
CA ASN A 133 20.88 21.84 14.30
C ASN A 133 22.01 21.89 13.25
N TYR A 134 21.77 22.48 12.06
CA TYR A 134 22.75 22.72 11.02
C TYR A 134 23.51 24.06 11.17
N GLY A 135 23.10 24.91 12.13
CA GLY A 135 23.73 26.20 12.32
C GLY A 135 23.36 27.25 11.26
N ASP A 136 22.17 27.17 10.71
CA ASP A 136 21.69 28.00 9.58
C ASP A 136 21.50 29.49 9.93
N GLY A 137 21.51 29.85 11.22
CA GLY A 137 21.23 31.20 11.69
C GLY A 137 19.73 31.53 11.75
N PHE A 138 18.88 30.54 11.61
CA PHE A 138 17.44 30.56 11.86
C PHE A 138 16.95 29.17 12.21
N TRP A 139 15.81 29.09 12.92
CA TRP A 139 15.10 27.85 13.16
C TRP A 139 13.98 27.67 12.14
N TYR A 140 13.66 26.43 11.80
CA TYR A 140 12.52 26.07 10.98
C TYR A 140 11.87 24.78 11.48
N GLU A 141 10.61 24.58 11.13
CA GLU A 141 9.90 23.34 11.47
C GLU A 141 10.31 22.23 10.49
N GLY A 142 10.76 21.09 11.04
CA GLY A 142 10.96 19.85 10.31
C GLY A 142 9.83 18.86 10.60
N TRP A 143 9.73 17.82 9.79
CA TRP A 143 8.80 16.72 10.06
C TRP A 143 9.22 16.01 11.34
N GLU A 144 8.32 16.01 12.36
CA GLU A 144 8.53 15.37 13.68
C GLU A 144 9.90 15.66 14.34
N GLY A 145 10.49 16.82 14.05
CA GLY A 145 11.79 17.23 14.58
C GLY A 145 12.99 16.85 13.71
N HIS A 146 12.76 16.21 12.58
CA HIS A 146 13.76 15.90 11.56
C HIS A 146 14.03 17.13 10.71
N PHE A 147 15.13 17.83 10.98
CA PHE A 147 15.49 19.07 10.25
C PHE A 147 15.94 18.81 8.81
N GLU A 148 16.32 17.60 8.44
CA GLU A 148 16.58 17.19 7.07
C GLU A 148 15.31 17.23 6.19
N LEU A 149 14.13 17.13 6.79
CA LEU A 149 12.83 17.15 6.15
C LEU A 149 12.07 18.43 6.51
N VAL A 150 12.26 19.44 5.68
CA VAL A 150 11.77 20.82 5.93
C VAL A 150 10.27 20.89 5.66
N LYS A 151 9.48 21.23 6.67
CA LYS A 151 8.02 21.28 6.57
C LYS A 151 7.54 22.43 5.68
N LEU A 152 6.67 22.11 4.73
CA LEU A 152 6.02 23.09 3.84
C LEU A 152 4.83 23.78 4.53
N ASN A 153 4.70 25.08 4.31
CA ASN A 153 3.53 25.85 4.70
C ASN A 153 2.40 25.70 3.69
N LEU A 154 1.58 24.66 3.86
CA LEU A 154 0.46 24.35 2.97
C LEU A 154 -0.71 25.35 3.06
N ASP A 155 -0.69 26.30 4.02
CA ASP A 155 -1.61 27.42 4.07
C ASP A 155 -1.20 28.56 3.13
N HIS A 156 0.06 28.55 2.65
CA HIS A 156 0.57 29.54 1.70
C HIS A 156 0.11 29.21 0.27
N GLU A 157 -0.55 30.14 -0.39
CA GLU A 157 -1.15 29.95 -1.71
C GLU A 157 -0.13 29.53 -2.78
N ALA A 158 1.05 30.19 -2.83
CA ALA A 158 2.06 29.85 -3.81
C ALA A 158 2.65 28.44 -3.63
N VAL A 159 2.71 27.93 -2.38
CA VAL A 159 3.11 26.55 -2.10
C VAL A 159 2.07 25.59 -2.69
N ARG A 160 0.79 25.81 -2.38
CA ARG A 160 -0.29 24.98 -2.95
C ARG A 160 -0.28 24.99 -4.48
N ASN A 161 -0.14 26.16 -5.09
CA ASN A 161 -0.11 26.30 -6.54
C ASN A 161 1.08 25.54 -7.15
N HIS A 162 2.27 25.63 -6.56
CA HIS A 162 3.44 24.89 -7.01
C HIS A 162 3.22 23.37 -6.96
N LEU A 163 2.63 22.86 -5.88
CA LEU A 163 2.32 21.43 -5.74
C LEU A 163 1.23 20.99 -6.73
N LEU A 164 0.17 21.77 -6.92
CA LEU A 164 -0.89 21.46 -7.89
C LEU A 164 -0.38 21.51 -9.34
N GLU A 165 0.52 22.45 -9.68
CA GLU A 165 1.19 22.47 -10.98
C GLU A 165 2.07 21.23 -11.20
N SER A 166 2.75 20.75 -10.14
CA SER A 166 3.53 19.53 -10.23
C SER A 166 2.64 18.31 -10.47
N VAL A 167 1.52 18.20 -9.76
CA VAL A 167 0.53 17.16 -10.00
C VAL A 167 -0.09 17.26 -11.39
N ALA A 168 -0.35 18.47 -11.89
CA ALA A 168 -0.80 18.68 -13.27
C ALA A 168 0.17 18.10 -14.29
N LEU A 169 1.47 18.32 -14.09
CA LEU A 169 2.52 17.74 -14.93
C LEU A 169 2.49 16.20 -14.86
N TRP A 170 2.39 15.63 -13.67
CA TRP A 170 2.31 14.17 -13.52
C TRP A 170 1.12 13.56 -14.27
N MET A 171 -0.04 14.24 -14.21
CA MET A 171 -1.24 13.82 -14.93
C MET A 171 -1.13 14.01 -16.44
N ASP A 172 -0.47 15.07 -16.90
CA ASP A 172 -0.38 15.41 -18.33
C ASP A 172 0.76 14.65 -19.04
N GLU A 173 1.89 14.42 -18.36
CA GLU A 173 3.06 13.75 -18.97
C GLU A 173 3.12 12.26 -18.72
N PHE A 174 2.79 11.82 -17.49
CA PHE A 174 2.88 10.42 -17.08
C PHE A 174 1.52 9.71 -17.07
N GLU A 175 0.43 10.47 -17.24
CA GLU A 175 -0.96 9.95 -17.26
C GLU A 175 -1.30 9.14 -16.01
N ILE A 176 -0.81 9.57 -14.81
CA ILE A 176 -1.01 8.83 -13.56
C ILE A 176 -2.49 8.62 -13.24
N ASP A 177 -2.81 7.48 -12.60
CA ASP A 177 -4.16 7.09 -12.18
C ASP A 177 -4.44 7.36 -10.71
N GLY A 178 -3.43 7.68 -9.91
CA GLY A 178 -3.62 7.93 -8.50
C GLY A 178 -2.41 8.47 -7.78
N ILE A 179 -2.64 8.88 -6.53
CA ILE A 179 -1.60 9.39 -5.63
C ILE A 179 -1.77 8.76 -4.25
N ARG A 180 -0.69 8.23 -3.71
CA ARG A 180 -0.58 7.92 -2.27
C ARG A 180 -0.02 9.16 -1.58
N LEU A 181 -0.69 9.65 -0.57
CA LEU A 181 -0.26 10.80 0.21
C LEU A 181 0.58 10.36 1.40
N ASP A 182 1.85 10.72 1.37
CA ASP A 182 2.78 10.54 2.48
C ASP A 182 2.30 11.30 3.72
N VAL A 183 2.43 10.70 4.90
CA VAL A 183 2.00 11.23 6.21
C VAL A 183 0.63 11.93 6.17
N ALA A 184 -0.36 11.33 5.53
CA ALA A 184 -1.67 11.94 5.31
C ALA A 184 -2.36 12.39 6.62
N TYR A 185 -2.08 11.71 7.73
CA TYR A 185 -2.59 12.08 9.06
C TYR A 185 -2.10 13.46 9.54
N MET A 186 -0.97 13.96 9.01
CA MET A 186 -0.40 15.29 9.31
C MET A 186 -0.70 16.33 8.25
N LEU A 187 -1.15 15.94 7.05
CA LEU A 187 -1.40 16.88 5.95
C LEU A 187 -2.52 17.87 6.29
N ASN A 188 -2.32 19.11 5.84
CA ASN A 188 -3.34 20.15 5.87
C ASN A 188 -4.59 19.70 5.09
N ARG A 189 -5.74 19.61 5.76
CA ARG A 189 -6.97 19.08 5.17
C ARG A 189 -7.54 19.97 4.05
N THR A 190 -7.30 21.29 4.14
CA THR A 190 -7.70 22.22 3.08
C THR A 190 -6.90 21.95 1.82
N PHE A 191 -5.58 21.78 1.93
CA PHE A 191 -4.74 21.38 0.81
C PHE A 191 -5.16 20.03 0.24
N MET A 192 -5.35 19.03 1.09
CA MET A 192 -5.78 17.68 0.65
C MET A 192 -7.08 17.75 -0.17
N LYS A 193 -8.07 18.50 0.30
CA LYS A 193 -9.31 18.70 -0.43
C LYS A 193 -9.10 19.43 -1.76
N CYS A 194 -8.31 20.50 -1.78
CA CYS A 194 -7.98 21.24 -3.01
C CYS A 194 -7.28 20.32 -4.03
N LEU A 195 -6.35 19.47 -3.57
CA LEU A 195 -5.64 18.50 -4.42
C LEU A 195 -6.60 17.47 -5.04
N VAL A 196 -7.47 16.88 -4.22
CA VAL A 196 -8.45 15.88 -4.68
C VAL A 196 -9.45 16.51 -5.66
N ASP A 197 -10.00 17.66 -5.33
CA ASP A 197 -10.93 18.37 -6.23
C ASP A 197 -10.23 18.71 -7.56
N PHE A 198 -9.04 19.28 -7.51
CA PHE A 198 -8.25 19.64 -8.71
C PHE A 198 -7.96 18.43 -9.60
N ALA A 199 -7.50 17.32 -9.02
CA ALA A 199 -7.14 16.15 -9.81
C ALA A 199 -8.39 15.46 -10.39
N ARG A 200 -9.50 15.37 -9.64
CA ARG A 200 -10.75 14.78 -10.12
C ARG A 200 -11.50 15.65 -11.15
N ASP A 201 -11.28 16.96 -11.13
CA ASP A 201 -11.78 17.84 -12.21
C ASP A 201 -11.11 17.52 -13.55
N LYS A 202 -9.83 17.08 -13.53
CA LYS A 202 -9.08 16.63 -14.72
C LYS A 202 -9.37 15.17 -15.08
N ASN A 203 -9.36 14.28 -14.09
CA ASN A 203 -9.63 12.85 -14.22
C ASN A 203 -10.51 12.37 -13.05
N PRO A 204 -11.82 12.18 -13.27
CA PRO A 204 -12.74 11.73 -12.21
C PRO A 204 -12.40 10.36 -11.60
N GLU A 205 -11.59 9.53 -12.30
CA GLU A 205 -11.17 8.20 -11.84
C GLU A 205 -9.90 8.20 -10.99
N MET A 206 -9.30 9.37 -10.75
CA MET A 206 -8.11 9.48 -9.89
C MET A 206 -8.38 8.88 -8.51
N VAL A 207 -7.53 7.94 -8.11
CA VAL A 207 -7.59 7.31 -6.78
C VAL A 207 -6.60 7.97 -5.82
N PHE A 208 -7.02 8.11 -4.57
CA PHE A 208 -6.22 8.69 -3.50
C PHE A 208 -6.12 7.74 -2.31
N ILE A 209 -4.88 7.43 -1.92
CA ILE A 209 -4.56 6.60 -0.76
C ILE A 209 -3.83 7.46 0.25
N GLY A 210 -4.27 7.50 1.49
CA GLY A 210 -3.55 8.20 2.56
C GLY A 210 -2.72 7.26 3.40
N GLU A 211 -1.49 7.62 3.68
CA GLU A 211 -0.78 6.95 4.74
C GLU A 211 -1.34 7.37 6.10
N MET A 212 -1.82 6.37 6.84
CA MET A 212 -2.39 6.54 8.17
C MET A 212 -1.77 5.49 9.11
N LEU A 213 -0.86 5.93 9.97
CA LEU A 213 -0.22 5.05 10.95
C LEU A 213 -1.15 4.74 12.13
N HIS A 214 -2.02 5.69 12.47
CA HIS A 214 -2.96 5.62 13.60
C HIS A 214 -4.13 6.59 13.42
N GLY A 215 -5.11 6.49 14.30
CA GLY A 215 -6.28 7.37 14.30
C GLY A 215 -7.49 6.75 13.62
N ASP A 216 -8.51 7.58 13.42
CA ASP A 216 -9.75 7.18 12.77
C ASP A 216 -9.67 7.42 11.25
N TYR A 217 -9.59 6.34 10.49
CA TYR A 217 -9.45 6.37 9.03
C TYR A 217 -10.64 7.07 8.35
N SER A 218 -11.85 7.00 8.90
CA SER A 218 -13.03 7.63 8.33
C SER A 218 -12.93 9.16 8.28
N THR A 219 -12.04 9.75 9.08
CA THR A 219 -11.79 11.20 9.06
C THR A 219 -11.18 11.68 7.74
N LEU A 220 -10.46 10.81 7.03
CA LEU A 220 -9.82 11.10 5.74
C LEU A 220 -10.45 10.30 4.59
N VAL A 221 -10.89 9.05 4.85
CA VAL A 221 -11.46 8.16 3.82
C VAL A 221 -12.96 8.45 3.70
N ASN A 222 -13.30 9.25 2.71
CA ASN A 222 -14.69 9.63 2.39
C ASN A 222 -14.77 10.22 0.99
N HIS A 223 -15.97 10.33 0.44
CA HIS A 223 -16.22 10.77 -0.93
C HIS A 223 -15.71 12.19 -1.29
N HIS A 224 -15.30 13.00 -0.30
CA HIS A 224 -14.77 14.36 -0.52
C HIS A 224 -13.23 14.41 -0.46
N MET A 225 -12.59 13.37 0.05
CA MET A 225 -11.14 13.33 0.22
C MET A 225 -10.55 12.06 -0.36
N LEU A 226 -10.12 11.11 0.48
CA LEU A 226 -9.38 9.93 0.05
C LEU A 226 -10.32 8.75 -0.21
N ASP A 227 -9.94 7.88 -1.14
CA ASP A 227 -10.64 6.63 -1.43
C ASP A 227 -10.24 5.54 -0.44
N SER A 228 -9.02 5.60 0.08
CA SER A 228 -8.44 4.58 0.94
C SER A 228 -7.42 5.16 1.90
N ALA A 229 -7.08 4.38 2.92
CA ALA A 229 -5.95 4.62 3.82
C ALA A 229 -5.22 3.31 4.10
N THR A 230 -3.93 3.39 4.45
CA THR A 230 -3.11 2.24 4.83
C THR A 230 -3.61 1.64 6.15
N ASN A 231 -3.92 0.35 6.15
CA ASN A 231 -4.50 -0.34 7.31
C ASN A 231 -3.41 -0.93 8.22
N TYR A 232 -2.68 -0.06 8.92
CA TYR A 232 -1.63 -0.47 9.86
C TYR A 232 -2.17 -1.28 11.05
N GLU A 233 -3.44 -1.10 11.43
CA GLU A 233 -4.04 -1.91 12.49
C GLU A 233 -4.17 -3.38 12.06
N CYS A 234 -4.69 -3.65 10.85
CA CYS A 234 -4.72 -5.00 10.33
C CYS A 234 -3.31 -5.55 10.02
N TYR A 235 -2.38 -4.74 9.50
CA TYR A 235 -0.98 -5.15 9.34
C TYR A 235 -0.41 -5.71 10.65
N LYS A 236 -0.55 -4.96 11.76
CA LYS A 236 -0.10 -5.42 13.07
C LYS A 236 -0.83 -6.69 13.50
N GLY A 237 -2.15 -6.72 13.38
CA GLY A 237 -2.96 -7.88 13.73
C GLY A 237 -2.59 -9.14 12.94
N LEU A 238 -2.27 -8.99 11.64
CA LEU A 238 -1.85 -10.08 10.78
C LEU A 238 -0.60 -10.77 11.33
N TYR A 239 0.56 -10.12 11.31
CA TYR A 239 1.80 -10.79 11.71
C TYR A 239 1.81 -11.21 13.20
N SER A 240 1.22 -10.40 14.07
CA SER A 240 1.16 -10.68 15.50
C SER A 240 0.35 -11.94 15.80
N SER A 241 -0.79 -12.13 15.11
CA SER A 241 -1.64 -13.33 15.30
C SER A 241 -0.92 -14.62 14.96
N PHE A 242 -0.15 -14.63 13.88
CA PHE A 242 0.65 -15.80 13.48
C PHE A 242 1.80 -16.05 14.47
N ASN A 243 2.53 -15.00 14.86
CA ASN A 243 3.69 -15.14 15.75
C ASN A 243 3.32 -15.53 17.19
N THR A 244 2.13 -15.16 17.66
CA THR A 244 1.66 -15.46 19.01
C THR A 244 0.72 -16.65 19.06
N HIS A 245 0.42 -17.30 17.92
CA HIS A 245 -0.60 -18.34 17.79
C HIS A 245 -1.93 -17.90 18.39
N ASN A 246 -2.37 -16.68 18.04
CA ASN A 246 -3.56 -16.07 18.61
C ASN A 246 -4.34 -15.27 17.56
N MET A 247 -5.18 -15.98 16.77
CA MET A 247 -6.00 -15.35 15.73
C MET A 247 -7.05 -14.38 16.27
N HIS A 248 -7.28 -14.33 17.60
CA HIS A 248 -8.15 -13.33 18.19
C HIS A 248 -7.65 -11.89 17.99
N GLU A 249 -6.35 -11.67 17.78
CA GLU A 249 -5.80 -10.31 17.54
C GLU A 249 -6.32 -9.76 16.22
N ILE A 250 -6.14 -10.49 15.12
CA ILE A 250 -6.67 -10.06 13.82
C ILE A 250 -8.19 -10.17 13.75
N GLY A 251 -8.78 -11.19 14.35
CA GLY A 251 -10.24 -11.35 14.43
C GLY A 251 -10.91 -10.16 15.12
N TYR A 252 -10.32 -9.65 16.21
CA TYR A 252 -10.79 -8.44 16.88
C TYR A 252 -10.72 -7.22 15.97
N SER A 253 -9.59 -7.01 15.28
CA SER A 253 -9.42 -5.87 14.35
C SER A 253 -10.42 -5.94 13.21
N LEU A 254 -10.63 -7.12 12.61
CA LEU A 254 -11.61 -7.31 11.53
C LEU A 254 -13.05 -7.05 12.00
N ASN A 255 -13.44 -7.59 13.16
CA ASN A 255 -14.79 -7.35 13.74
C ASN A 255 -14.99 -5.87 14.08
N ARG A 256 -13.99 -5.23 14.69
CA ARG A 256 -14.03 -3.80 15.04
C ARG A 256 -14.16 -2.91 13.82
N GLN A 257 -13.45 -3.24 12.73
CA GLN A 257 -13.43 -2.43 11.52
C GLN A 257 -14.61 -2.73 10.60
N PHE A 258 -14.92 -3.99 10.36
CA PHE A 258 -15.80 -4.44 9.27
C PHE A 258 -16.95 -5.34 9.73
N GLY A 259 -17.05 -5.67 11.02
CA GLY A 259 -18.09 -6.54 11.56
C GLY A 259 -19.50 -6.08 11.21
N PRO A 260 -20.52 -6.95 11.35
CA PRO A 260 -21.89 -6.66 10.96
C PRO A 260 -22.61 -5.69 11.92
N ASP A 261 -22.02 -5.42 13.06
CA ASP A 261 -22.63 -4.58 14.08
C ASP A 261 -22.58 -3.08 13.71
N PRO A 262 -23.59 -2.28 14.12
CA PRO A 262 -23.64 -0.84 13.80
C PRO A 262 -22.49 0.00 14.37
N TRP A 263 -21.72 -0.55 15.32
CA TRP A 263 -20.55 0.11 15.91
C TRP A 263 -19.23 -0.16 15.15
N ALA A 264 -19.25 -1.03 14.13
CA ALA A 264 -18.08 -1.27 13.31
C ALA A 264 -17.68 0.01 12.54
N LEU A 265 -16.39 0.33 12.54
CA LEU A 265 -15.92 1.66 12.19
C LEU A 265 -15.85 1.93 10.69
N TYR A 266 -15.53 0.90 9.87
CA TYR A 266 -15.11 1.08 8.48
C TYR A 266 -15.83 0.15 7.51
N GLN A 267 -17.09 -0.19 7.81
CA GLN A 267 -17.91 -1.01 6.92
C GLN A 267 -17.95 -0.40 5.51
N GLY A 268 -17.56 -1.21 4.51
CA GLY A 268 -17.58 -0.81 3.11
C GLY A 268 -16.44 0.10 2.66
N LEU A 269 -15.53 0.53 3.55
CA LEU A 269 -14.33 1.28 3.17
C LEU A 269 -13.27 0.33 2.58
N PRO A 270 -12.72 0.64 1.39
CA PRO A 270 -11.70 -0.18 0.74
C PRO A 270 -10.30 0.21 1.26
N LEU A 271 -9.96 -0.20 2.48
CA LEU A 271 -8.67 0.14 3.08
C LEU A 271 -7.52 -0.61 2.40
N TYR A 272 -6.42 0.08 2.14
CA TYR A 272 -5.19 -0.47 1.57
C TYR A 272 -4.51 -1.40 2.57
N SER A 273 -4.45 -2.68 2.23
CA SER A 273 -3.98 -3.77 3.09
C SER A 273 -2.66 -4.35 2.60
N PHE A 274 -1.75 -4.61 3.51
CA PHE A 274 -0.43 -5.12 3.22
C PHE A 274 0.08 -6.00 4.36
N VAL A 275 1.05 -6.84 4.09
CA VAL A 275 1.77 -7.66 5.08
C VAL A 275 3.16 -7.10 5.39
N ASP A 276 3.73 -6.35 4.45
CA ASP A 276 4.92 -5.52 4.62
C ASP A 276 4.94 -4.37 3.60
N ASN A 277 5.88 -3.46 3.76
CA ASN A 277 6.15 -2.35 2.86
C ASN A 277 7.59 -1.82 3.06
N HIS A 278 7.90 -0.68 2.46
CA HIS A 278 9.24 -0.06 2.48
C HIS A 278 9.67 0.52 3.85
N ASP A 279 8.78 0.57 4.85
CA ASP A 279 9.02 1.18 6.16
C ASP A 279 8.99 0.18 7.31
N VAL A 280 8.54 -1.04 7.06
CA VAL A 280 8.42 -2.07 8.07
C VAL A 280 9.25 -3.30 7.71
N MET A 281 9.56 -4.13 8.70
CA MET A 281 10.29 -5.38 8.51
C MET A 281 9.62 -6.25 7.43
N ARG A 282 10.43 -6.85 6.56
CA ARG A 282 9.94 -7.80 5.55
C ARG A 282 9.17 -8.93 6.21
N ILE A 283 8.05 -9.34 5.61
CA ILE A 283 7.16 -10.33 6.23
C ILE A 283 7.84 -11.68 6.45
N ALA A 284 8.71 -12.12 5.54
CA ALA A 284 9.48 -13.34 5.70
C ALA A 284 10.40 -13.30 6.93
N THR A 285 10.93 -12.13 7.27
CA THR A 285 11.73 -11.91 8.50
C THR A 285 10.85 -11.73 9.74
N GLN A 286 9.68 -11.12 9.58
CA GLN A 286 8.78 -10.80 10.69
C GLN A 286 8.09 -12.04 11.26
N LEU A 287 7.79 -13.04 10.43
CA LEU A 287 7.14 -14.27 10.83
C LEU A 287 8.11 -15.22 11.55
N SER A 288 7.64 -15.82 12.65
CA SER A 288 8.39 -16.80 13.42
C SER A 288 8.48 -18.18 12.74
N GLU A 289 7.51 -18.49 11.87
CA GLU A 289 7.42 -19.75 11.13
C GLU A 289 7.23 -19.48 9.63
N GLU A 290 8.12 -20.01 8.80
CA GLU A 290 8.06 -19.89 7.35
C GLU A 290 6.74 -20.42 6.76
N LYS A 291 6.18 -21.47 7.35
CA LYS A 291 4.88 -22.06 6.92
C LYS A 291 3.70 -21.10 7.00
N HIS A 292 3.81 -20.05 7.79
CA HIS A 292 2.79 -19.01 7.90
C HIS A 292 2.81 -18.03 6.73
N LEU A 293 3.88 -17.98 5.95
CA LEU A 293 4.05 -16.99 4.87
C LEU A 293 2.94 -17.08 3.80
N PRO A 294 2.58 -18.25 3.23
CA PRO A 294 1.44 -18.32 2.32
C PRO A 294 0.10 -18.01 3.01
N LEU A 295 -0.05 -18.40 4.29
CA LEU A 295 -1.31 -18.24 5.02
C LEU A 295 -1.65 -16.77 5.31
N ILE A 296 -0.63 -15.95 5.61
CA ILE A 296 -0.85 -14.52 5.87
C ILE A 296 -1.31 -13.81 4.59
N TYR A 297 -0.82 -14.20 3.40
CA TYR A 297 -1.32 -13.71 2.12
C TYR A 297 -2.76 -14.17 1.87
N ALA A 298 -3.10 -15.43 2.12
CA ALA A 298 -4.47 -15.92 2.00
C ALA A 298 -5.44 -15.09 2.85
N LEU A 299 -5.07 -14.82 4.10
CA LEU A 299 -5.86 -13.99 5.02
C LEU A 299 -5.99 -12.55 4.50
N MET A 300 -4.89 -11.93 4.05
CA MET A 300 -4.88 -10.57 3.51
C MET A 300 -5.76 -10.44 2.25
N PHE A 301 -5.70 -11.39 1.33
CA PHE A 301 -6.50 -11.37 0.10
C PHE A 301 -7.99 -11.65 0.32
N ALA A 302 -8.34 -12.39 1.37
CA ALA A 302 -9.72 -12.74 1.68
C ALA A 302 -10.44 -11.74 2.59
N MET A 303 -9.71 -11.05 3.49
CA MET A 303 -10.30 -10.05 4.39
C MET A 303 -10.81 -8.81 3.62
N PRO A 304 -11.70 -7.98 4.21
CA PRO A 304 -12.06 -6.69 3.63
C PRO A 304 -10.83 -5.79 3.46
N GLY A 305 -10.71 -5.16 2.30
CA GLY A 305 -9.60 -4.26 1.98
C GLY A 305 -9.14 -4.43 0.54
N VAL A 306 -8.08 -3.72 0.18
CA VAL A 306 -7.43 -3.73 -1.13
C VAL A 306 -6.01 -4.25 -0.95
N PRO A 307 -5.69 -5.46 -1.41
CA PRO A 307 -4.40 -6.07 -1.15
C PRO A 307 -3.28 -5.42 -1.94
N SER A 308 -2.13 -5.35 -1.31
CA SER A 308 -0.87 -4.93 -1.92
C SER A 308 0.24 -5.91 -1.61
N VAL A 309 1.01 -6.26 -2.63
CA VAL A 309 2.23 -7.06 -2.52
C VAL A 309 3.42 -6.14 -2.71
N TYR A 310 4.34 -6.13 -1.77
CA TYR A 310 5.57 -5.35 -1.85
C TYR A 310 6.64 -6.15 -2.58
N TYR A 311 7.33 -5.52 -3.54
CA TYR A 311 8.29 -6.19 -4.43
C TYR A 311 9.32 -7.04 -3.66
N GLY A 312 9.54 -8.23 -4.11
CA GLY A 312 10.45 -9.19 -3.47
C GLY A 312 9.81 -10.05 -2.38
N SER A 313 8.67 -9.63 -1.81
CA SER A 313 8.00 -10.40 -0.76
C SER A 313 7.32 -11.66 -1.30
N GLU A 314 6.97 -11.68 -2.59
CA GLU A 314 6.47 -12.87 -3.30
C GLU A 314 7.53 -13.97 -3.49
N TRP A 315 8.80 -13.65 -3.26
CA TRP A 315 9.90 -14.62 -3.20
C TRP A 315 10.37 -14.91 -1.78
N GLY A 316 9.72 -14.29 -0.77
CA GLY A 316 10.15 -14.41 0.61
C GLY A 316 11.48 -13.71 0.91
N ILE A 317 11.78 -12.59 0.22
CA ILE A 317 12.98 -11.80 0.52
C ILE A 317 12.91 -11.34 1.98
N GLU A 318 14.01 -11.62 2.70
CA GLU A 318 14.20 -11.20 4.09
C GLU A 318 14.77 -9.78 4.17
N GLY A 319 14.45 -9.06 5.26
CA GLY A 319 15.00 -7.75 5.54
C GLY A 319 14.62 -7.28 6.93
N PHE A 320 15.60 -6.97 7.75
CA PHE A 320 15.42 -6.38 9.08
C PHE A 320 15.35 -4.86 8.97
N LYS A 321 14.46 -4.24 9.75
CA LYS A 321 14.50 -2.80 9.95
C LYS A 321 15.62 -2.45 10.93
N GLU A 322 16.62 -1.74 10.43
CA GLU A 322 17.72 -1.24 11.24
C GLU A 322 17.40 0.15 11.82
N PRO A 323 18.02 0.55 12.96
CA PRO A 323 17.71 1.85 13.58
C PRO A 323 18.07 3.06 12.70
N ASP A 324 19.08 2.94 11.85
CA ASP A 324 19.66 4.05 11.10
C ASP A 324 19.64 3.84 9.57
N SER A 325 19.04 2.75 9.08
CA SER A 325 18.95 2.44 7.65
C SER A 325 17.73 1.57 7.33
N ASP A 326 17.10 1.87 6.21
CA ASP A 326 16.02 1.07 5.61
C ASP A 326 16.50 0.26 4.40
N ASP A 327 17.80 0.24 4.09
CA ASP A 327 18.36 -0.39 2.88
C ASP A 327 18.00 -1.87 2.78
N ALA A 328 18.03 -2.61 3.91
CA ALA A 328 17.64 -4.02 3.95
C ALA A 328 16.15 -4.25 3.59
N LEU A 329 15.31 -3.23 3.75
CA LEU A 329 13.89 -3.27 3.37
C LEU A 329 13.68 -2.97 1.89
N ARG A 330 14.67 -2.38 1.22
CA ARG A 330 14.61 -1.80 -0.14
C ARG A 330 15.70 -2.37 -1.05
N PRO A 331 15.85 -3.72 -1.13
CA PRO A 331 16.96 -4.34 -1.85
C PRO A 331 16.87 -4.09 -3.36
N ARG A 332 18.04 -4.10 -4.01
CA ARG A 332 18.15 -4.21 -5.46
C ARG A 332 17.69 -5.61 -5.88
N VAL A 333 16.78 -5.68 -6.84
CA VAL A 333 16.33 -6.93 -7.47
C VAL A 333 16.43 -6.76 -8.97
N LYS A 334 17.14 -7.65 -9.66
CA LYS A 334 17.29 -7.60 -11.11
C LYS A 334 16.18 -8.35 -11.81
N ALA A 335 15.83 -7.94 -13.03
CA ALA A 335 14.81 -8.62 -13.83
C ALA A 335 15.17 -10.10 -14.11
N GLU A 336 16.47 -10.42 -14.21
CA GLU A 336 16.96 -11.79 -14.38
C GLU A 336 16.74 -12.69 -13.15
N ASP A 337 16.48 -12.10 -11.99
CA ASP A 337 16.20 -12.78 -10.71
C ASP A 337 14.69 -13.01 -10.49
N LEU A 338 13.84 -12.55 -11.46
CA LEU A 338 12.38 -12.71 -11.41
C LEU A 338 12.01 -14.17 -11.77
N GLU A 339 12.18 -15.06 -10.80
CA GLU A 339 11.78 -16.47 -10.96
C GLU A 339 10.36 -16.70 -10.43
N GLU A 340 9.56 -17.50 -11.14
CA GLU A 340 8.30 -18.02 -10.61
C GLU A 340 8.63 -19.04 -9.51
N GLY A 341 7.98 -18.91 -8.33
CA GLY A 341 8.18 -19.79 -7.19
C GLY A 341 6.85 -20.16 -6.53
N GLU A 342 6.87 -21.13 -5.64
CA GLU A 342 5.65 -21.64 -4.98
C GLU A 342 4.82 -20.53 -4.32
N LEU A 343 5.46 -19.55 -3.69
CA LEU A 343 4.77 -18.43 -3.06
C LEU A 343 4.18 -17.46 -4.09
N TYR A 344 4.92 -17.16 -5.16
CA TYR A 344 4.42 -16.35 -6.28
C TYR A 344 3.19 -17.01 -6.92
N ASP A 345 3.25 -18.31 -7.21
CA ASP A 345 2.14 -19.06 -7.79
C ASP A 345 0.92 -19.05 -6.87
N TYR A 346 1.13 -19.19 -5.57
CA TYR A 346 0.07 -19.14 -4.58
C TYR A 346 -0.59 -17.75 -4.50
N ILE A 347 0.20 -16.67 -4.49
CA ILE A 347 -0.31 -15.29 -4.51
C ILE A 347 -1.07 -15.02 -5.83
N SER A 348 -0.55 -15.53 -6.96
CA SER A 348 -1.23 -15.46 -8.26
C SER A 348 -2.61 -16.11 -8.21
N GLU A 349 -2.74 -17.27 -7.58
CA GLU A 349 -4.02 -17.95 -7.46
C GLU A 349 -5.00 -17.20 -6.55
N LEU A 350 -4.51 -16.65 -5.42
CA LEU A 350 -5.29 -15.75 -4.57
C LEU A 350 -5.80 -14.52 -5.33
N ALA A 351 -4.96 -13.92 -6.15
CA ALA A 351 -5.33 -12.77 -6.98
C ALA A 351 -6.37 -13.13 -8.04
N LYS A 352 -6.26 -14.29 -8.68
CA LYS A 352 -7.25 -14.80 -9.64
C LYS A 352 -8.60 -15.03 -8.97
N VAL A 353 -8.62 -15.69 -7.81
CA VAL A 353 -9.83 -15.93 -7.03
C VAL A 353 -10.46 -14.59 -6.64
N ARG A 354 -9.68 -13.63 -6.11
CA ARG A 354 -10.20 -12.30 -5.78
C ARG A 354 -10.76 -11.56 -7.00
N ASN A 355 -10.06 -11.57 -8.12
CA ASN A 355 -10.51 -10.89 -9.35
C ASN A 355 -11.82 -11.49 -9.89
N ALA A 356 -12.05 -12.79 -9.73
CA ALA A 356 -13.23 -13.50 -10.19
C ALA A 356 -14.47 -13.31 -9.28
N HIS A 357 -14.28 -12.95 -8.01
CA HIS A 357 -15.33 -13.00 -6.99
C HIS A 357 -15.60 -11.64 -6.35
N GLU A 358 -16.81 -11.09 -6.61
CA GLU A 358 -17.22 -9.78 -6.07
C GLU A 358 -17.30 -9.80 -4.52
N ALA A 359 -17.63 -10.93 -3.92
CA ALA A 359 -17.69 -11.08 -2.48
C ALA A 359 -16.34 -10.73 -1.79
N LEU A 360 -15.19 -11.03 -2.40
CA LEU A 360 -13.87 -10.67 -1.85
C LEU A 360 -13.55 -9.18 -1.99
N LYS A 361 -14.14 -8.49 -2.98
CA LYS A 361 -13.91 -7.06 -3.25
C LYS A 361 -14.79 -6.16 -2.39
N SER A 362 -16.11 -6.41 -2.39
CA SER A 362 -17.12 -5.55 -1.79
C SER A 362 -18.05 -6.23 -0.80
N GLY A 363 -17.92 -7.54 -0.61
CA GLY A 363 -18.76 -8.30 0.32
C GLY A 363 -18.57 -7.86 1.77
N GLY A 364 -19.66 -7.89 2.55
CA GLY A 364 -19.63 -7.71 4.00
C GLY A 364 -18.76 -8.77 4.67
N TYR A 365 -18.36 -8.50 5.91
CA TYR A 365 -17.58 -9.42 6.74
C TYR A 365 -18.43 -9.96 7.90
N ARG A 366 -18.36 -11.25 8.16
CA ARG A 366 -18.95 -11.87 9.35
C ARG A 366 -18.07 -13.02 9.86
N GLU A 367 -17.63 -12.90 11.09
CA GLU A 367 -16.88 -13.97 11.76
C GLU A 367 -17.72 -15.22 11.92
N ILE A 368 -17.13 -16.39 11.64
CA ILE A 368 -17.67 -17.72 11.92
C ILE A 368 -17.01 -18.28 13.17
N ARG A 369 -15.69 -18.26 13.22
CA ARG A 369 -14.89 -18.81 14.33
C ARG A 369 -13.53 -18.12 14.38
N THR A 370 -13.08 -17.83 15.59
CA THR A 370 -11.73 -17.40 15.89
C THR A 370 -11.24 -18.14 17.13
N GLU A 371 -10.09 -18.77 17.03
CA GLU A 371 -9.40 -19.48 18.11
C GLU A 371 -7.89 -19.20 18.04
N GLN A 372 -7.03 -19.97 18.71
CA GLN A 372 -5.59 -19.73 18.73
C GLN A 372 -4.99 -19.73 17.33
N ASP A 373 -5.13 -20.85 16.60
CA ASP A 373 -4.54 -21.00 15.25
C ASP A 373 -5.60 -21.00 14.14
N ILE A 374 -6.89 -20.80 14.50
CA ILE A 374 -8.01 -20.91 13.57
C ILE A 374 -8.69 -19.57 13.41
N ILE A 375 -8.89 -19.19 12.15
CA ILE A 375 -9.80 -18.11 11.79
C ILE A 375 -10.69 -18.54 10.63
N ALA A 376 -11.99 -18.34 10.76
CA ALA A 376 -12.94 -18.54 9.68
C ALA A 376 -13.96 -17.40 9.68
N PHE A 377 -14.27 -16.88 8.49
CA PHE A 377 -15.25 -15.82 8.30
C PHE A 377 -15.92 -15.89 6.94
N GLU A 378 -17.03 -15.21 6.80
CA GLU A 378 -17.76 -15.07 5.55
C GLU A 378 -17.52 -13.69 4.92
N ARG A 379 -17.48 -13.70 3.59
CA ARG A 379 -17.61 -12.53 2.73
C ARG A 379 -18.88 -12.69 1.90
N GLU A 380 -19.80 -11.76 2.01
CA GLU A 380 -21.11 -11.90 1.38
C GLU A 380 -21.56 -10.60 0.69
N THR A 381 -22.03 -10.74 -0.54
CA THR A 381 -22.84 -9.75 -1.27
C THR A 381 -24.27 -10.25 -1.37
N GLY A 382 -25.16 -9.48 -2.00
CA GLY A 382 -26.53 -9.95 -2.28
C GLY A 382 -26.61 -11.15 -3.25
N GLU A 383 -25.54 -11.44 -3.99
CA GLU A 383 -25.50 -12.42 -5.06
C GLU A 383 -24.50 -13.57 -4.80
N GLU A 384 -23.51 -13.36 -3.95
CA GLU A 384 -22.41 -14.30 -3.74
C GLU A 384 -21.98 -14.34 -2.28
N ARG A 385 -21.67 -15.55 -1.81
CA ARG A 385 -21.11 -15.81 -0.48
C ARG A 385 -19.87 -16.69 -0.61
N LEU A 386 -18.80 -16.31 0.09
CA LEU A 386 -17.57 -17.09 0.21
C LEU A 386 -17.21 -17.25 1.69
N ILE A 387 -16.51 -18.33 2.01
CA ILE A 387 -16.01 -18.63 3.33
C ILE A 387 -14.50 -18.75 3.26
N LEU A 388 -13.76 -17.93 4.02
CA LEU A 388 -12.38 -18.24 4.35
C LEU A 388 -12.36 -19.13 5.57
N ALA A 389 -11.58 -20.21 5.52
CA ALA A 389 -11.23 -21.06 6.66
C ALA A 389 -9.71 -21.28 6.65
N LEU A 390 -9.03 -20.88 7.73
CA LEU A 390 -7.58 -20.93 7.86
C LEU A 390 -7.18 -21.62 9.15
N ASN A 391 -6.20 -22.52 9.05
CA ASN A 391 -5.56 -23.21 10.15
C ASN A 391 -4.05 -22.96 10.09
N ALA A 392 -3.52 -22.18 11.04
CA ALA A 392 -2.09 -21.90 11.19
C ALA A 392 -1.38 -22.91 12.11
N GLY A 393 -2.12 -23.87 12.69
CA GLY A 393 -1.59 -24.86 13.62
C GLY A 393 -1.08 -26.14 12.96
N PRO A 394 -0.33 -26.95 13.72
CA PRO A 394 0.29 -28.17 13.23
C PRO A 394 -0.66 -29.37 13.10
N ASP A 395 -1.84 -29.29 13.68
CA ASP A 395 -2.83 -30.35 13.69
C ASP A 395 -4.05 -29.98 12.84
N ASP A 396 -4.66 -30.97 12.19
CA ASP A 396 -5.91 -30.78 11.46
C ASP A 396 -7.02 -30.32 12.41
N TYR A 397 -7.87 -29.39 11.96
CA TYR A 397 -8.97 -28.85 12.75
C TYR A 397 -10.33 -29.12 12.12
N MET A 398 -11.26 -29.67 12.91
CA MET A 398 -12.63 -29.86 12.48
C MET A 398 -13.52 -28.70 12.93
N LEU A 399 -13.90 -27.86 12.00
CA LEU A 399 -14.75 -26.68 12.24
C LEU A 399 -16.23 -27.08 12.12
N HIS A 400 -16.99 -26.94 13.23
CA HIS A 400 -18.42 -27.13 13.24
C HIS A 400 -19.16 -25.80 13.26
N PHE A 401 -19.94 -25.56 12.23
CA PHE A 401 -20.78 -24.37 12.07
C PHE A 401 -21.94 -24.64 11.11
N ASP A 402 -22.92 -23.74 11.07
CA ASP A 402 -23.99 -23.79 10.07
C ASP A 402 -23.50 -23.13 8.77
N ALA A 403 -23.04 -23.96 7.84
CA ALA A 403 -22.60 -23.52 6.52
C ALA A 403 -23.75 -23.05 5.63
N LYS A 404 -25.04 -23.31 6.01
CA LYS A 404 -26.24 -23.08 5.19
C LYS A 404 -26.14 -23.72 3.80
N ALA A 405 -25.31 -24.75 3.66
CA ALA A 405 -25.05 -25.52 2.46
C ALA A 405 -24.62 -26.95 2.88
N GLY A 406 -24.90 -27.93 2.04
CA GLY A 406 -24.42 -29.31 2.27
C GLY A 406 -23.00 -29.52 1.69
N LYS A 407 -22.68 -28.78 0.63
CA LYS A 407 -21.41 -28.89 -0.10
C LYS A 407 -20.91 -27.52 -0.55
N GLY A 408 -19.69 -27.48 -1.03
CA GLY A 408 -19.06 -26.33 -1.65
C GLY A 408 -17.83 -26.75 -2.46
N THR A 409 -17.13 -25.76 -3.02
CA THR A 409 -15.87 -25.97 -3.73
C THR A 409 -14.82 -25.06 -3.12
N ASP A 410 -13.66 -25.58 -2.78
CA ASP A 410 -12.49 -24.76 -2.48
C ASP A 410 -11.94 -24.15 -3.77
N LEU A 411 -11.95 -22.84 -3.85
CA LEU A 411 -11.56 -22.09 -5.06
C LEU A 411 -10.06 -22.10 -5.32
N LEU A 412 -9.23 -22.40 -4.30
CA LEU A 412 -7.78 -22.48 -4.44
C LEU A 412 -7.32 -23.79 -5.05
N THR A 413 -8.01 -24.88 -4.72
CA THR A 413 -7.65 -26.24 -5.18
C THR A 413 -8.60 -26.80 -6.26
N GLY A 414 -9.82 -26.28 -6.33
CA GLY A 414 -10.91 -26.81 -7.13
C GLY A 414 -11.57 -28.09 -6.55
N GLU A 415 -11.20 -28.47 -5.33
CA GLU A 415 -11.73 -29.68 -4.69
C GLU A 415 -13.12 -29.47 -4.09
N ASP A 416 -13.93 -30.53 -4.09
CA ASP A 416 -15.24 -30.54 -3.44
C ASP A 416 -15.10 -30.56 -1.92
N VAL A 417 -15.91 -29.78 -1.23
CA VAL A 417 -15.98 -29.67 0.23
C VAL A 417 -17.34 -30.15 0.70
N ASP A 418 -17.39 -31.02 1.71
CA ASP A 418 -18.61 -31.51 2.35
C ASP A 418 -18.73 -30.92 3.77
N PHE A 419 -19.83 -30.26 4.07
CA PHE A 419 -20.14 -29.69 5.37
C PHE A 419 -20.92 -30.61 6.30
N GLY A 420 -21.35 -31.81 5.83
CA GLY A 420 -22.25 -32.69 6.55
C GLY A 420 -21.71 -33.25 7.89
N GLY A 421 -20.39 -33.28 8.06
CA GLY A 421 -19.71 -33.70 9.30
C GLY A 421 -18.92 -32.59 9.98
N GLY A 422 -19.00 -31.37 9.47
CA GLY A 422 -18.09 -30.25 9.76
C GLY A 422 -17.11 -30.05 8.65
N LEU A 423 -16.42 -28.92 8.64
CA LEU A 423 -15.36 -28.58 7.70
C LEU A 423 -14.00 -29.00 8.28
N LEU A 424 -13.32 -29.96 7.63
CA LEU A 424 -11.95 -30.28 7.96
C LEU A 424 -11.03 -29.21 7.35
N ILE A 425 -10.26 -28.52 8.19
CA ILE A 425 -9.22 -27.58 7.78
C ILE A 425 -7.88 -28.24 8.09
N PRO A 426 -7.12 -28.70 7.08
CA PRO A 426 -5.84 -29.36 7.32
C PRO A 426 -4.82 -28.41 7.99
N SER A 427 -3.81 -28.99 8.64
CA SER A 427 -2.73 -28.24 9.27
C SER A 427 -2.00 -27.34 8.27
N TYR A 428 -1.72 -26.11 8.67
CA TYR A 428 -1.04 -25.08 7.85
C TYR A 428 -1.69 -24.85 6.48
N GLN A 429 -3.03 -24.78 6.43
CA GLN A 429 -3.75 -24.52 5.21
C GLN A 429 -4.81 -23.42 5.33
N ALA A 430 -5.06 -22.76 4.22
CA ALA A 430 -6.18 -21.85 4.04
C ALA A 430 -7.04 -22.33 2.86
N MET A 431 -8.36 -22.20 3.01
CA MET A 431 -9.36 -22.55 2.01
C MET A 431 -10.26 -21.33 1.76
N ILE A 432 -10.56 -21.05 0.49
CA ILE A 432 -11.57 -20.06 0.10
C ILE A 432 -12.72 -20.84 -0.54
N ILE A 433 -13.78 -21.04 0.19
CA ILE A 433 -14.83 -21.99 -0.20
C ILE A 433 -16.03 -21.22 -0.73
N LYS A 434 -16.54 -21.65 -1.87
CA LYS A 434 -17.83 -21.23 -2.43
C LYS A 434 -18.87 -22.29 -2.09
N PRO A 435 -19.79 -22.02 -1.13
CA PRO A 435 -20.87 -22.94 -0.81
C PRO A 435 -21.83 -23.11 -2.01
N GLU A 436 -22.34 -24.32 -2.20
CA GLU A 436 -23.41 -24.57 -3.16
C GLU A 436 -24.74 -24.05 -2.60
N CYS A 437 -25.54 -23.41 -3.46
CA CYS A 437 -26.87 -22.87 -3.10
C CYS A 437 -27.92 -23.96 -2.97
#